data_d06bd435efa5fde6c0e64d90edca94ae
#
_entry.id   d06bd435efa5fde6c0e64d90edca94ae
#
_cell.length_a   1.000
_cell.length_b   1.000
_cell.length_c   1.000
_cell.angle_alpha   90.00
_cell.angle_beta   90.00
_cell.angle_gamma   90.00
#
_symmetry.space_group_name_H-M   'P 1'
#
loop_
_entity.id
_entity.type
_entity.pdbx_description
1 polymer ?
#
loop_
_entity_poly.entity_id
_entity_poly.type
_entity_poly.pdbx_seq_one_letter_code
_entity_poly.pdbx_strand_id
1 'polypeptide(L)'
;MYERHFGLGARPFSILPDPRFLYLSRFHQIAYAMLEYGLIGQAGFTVITGAIGSGKTTLVQKLINSVPGTPITLGLISTTSIATGTLMEWIMMAFGQPFEGLSYPRLHRDFGDFLHRQAENGRRVVLVIDEAQNLQPERLEELRMLSNLNIDRMLLQVVLVGQPELRDVLREPSMRQLAQRVSSDFHLPPLVRTDAVPYFGHRIRTAGGELDIFSRPAIYQIFNYARGTPRSINIVADKCLVYGFGEGAPKIGRRIVGRVVADIERYGIYIPSDNPGAETAPSELSAST
;
A
#
# COMPACT_ATOMS: atom_id res chain seq x y z
N MET A 1 13.63 -21.63 10.94
CA MET A 1 13.36 -22.25 12.27
C MET A 1 12.07 -23.04 12.22
N TYR A 2 10.89 -22.41 12.25
CA TYR A 2 9.60 -23.10 12.17
C TYR A 2 9.24 -23.59 10.77
N GLU A 3 9.89 -23.09 9.73
CA GLU A 3 9.60 -23.42 8.33
C GLU A 3 9.71 -24.93 8.10
N ARG A 4 10.82 -25.54 8.54
CA ARG A 4 11.02 -27.00 8.39
C ARG A 4 10.00 -27.82 9.17
N HIS A 5 9.59 -27.34 10.36
CA HIS A 5 8.62 -28.02 11.22
C HIS A 5 7.24 -28.10 10.56
N PHE A 6 6.83 -27.04 9.85
CA PHE A 6 5.54 -26.96 9.17
C PHE A 6 5.62 -27.24 7.66
N GLY A 7 6.76 -27.74 7.15
CA GLY A 7 6.91 -28.04 5.72
C GLY A 7 6.87 -26.82 4.81
N LEU A 8 7.36 -25.67 5.29
CA LEU A 8 7.37 -24.40 4.57
C LEU A 8 8.74 -24.15 3.93
N GLY A 9 8.76 -23.67 2.69
CA GLY A 9 9.96 -23.23 1.98
C GLY A 9 10.34 -21.76 2.26
N ALA A 10 9.39 -20.96 2.75
CA ALA A 10 9.57 -19.54 3.10
C ALA A 10 8.66 -19.16 4.27
N ARG A 11 8.82 -17.92 4.79
CA ARG A 11 7.95 -17.37 5.83
C ARG A 11 6.62 -16.88 5.23
N PRO A 12 5.49 -17.57 5.49
CA PRO A 12 4.22 -17.20 4.87
C PRO A 12 3.69 -15.83 5.34
N PHE A 13 3.99 -15.43 6.58
CA PHE A 13 3.46 -14.22 7.21
C PHE A 13 4.53 -13.15 7.47
N SER A 14 5.54 -13.08 6.59
CA SER A 14 6.51 -11.97 6.61
C SER A 14 5.78 -10.62 6.46
N ILE A 15 6.23 -9.62 7.24
CA ILE A 15 5.74 -8.23 7.16
C ILE A 15 6.47 -7.41 6.09
N LEU A 16 7.57 -7.95 5.53
CA LEU A 16 8.27 -7.31 4.42
C LEU A 16 7.40 -7.35 3.17
N PRO A 17 7.27 -6.24 2.44
CA PRO A 17 6.51 -6.21 1.20
C PRO A 17 7.12 -7.17 0.16
N ASP A 18 6.32 -8.13 -0.28
CA ASP A 18 6.68 -9.05 -1.36
C ASP A 18 5.44 -9.27 -2.23
N PRO A 19 5.45 -8.79 -3.48
CA PRO A 19 4.29 -8.91 -4.38
C PRO A 19 3.82 -10.35 -4.64
N ARG A 20 4.68 -11.36 -4.48
CA ARG A 20 4.30 -12.77 -4.62
C ARG A 20 3.28 -13.20 -3.57
N PHE A 21 3.39 -12.63 -2.36
CA PHE A 21 2.50 -12.92 -1.23
C PHE A 21 1.27 -12.00 -1.19
N LEU A 22 1.08 -11.13 -2.18
CA LEU A 22 -0.08 -10.24 -2.23
C LEU A 22 -1.34 -11.05 -2.54
N TYR A 23 -2.23 -11.15 -1.56
CA TYR A 23 -3.57 -11.67 -1.77
C TYR A 23 -4.47 -10.57 -2.33
N LEU A 24 -4.94 -10.74 -3.55
CA LEU A 24 -5.87 -9.82 -4.19
C LEU A 24 -7.30 -10.15 -3.78
N SER A 25 -7.77 -9.59 -2.64
CA SER A 25 -9.19 -9.59 -2.32
C SER A 25 -9.98 -8.80 -3.38
N ARG A 26 -11.31 -8.88 -3.36
CA ARG A 26 -12.16 -8.09 -4.25
C ARG A 26 -11.79 -6.58 -4.22
N PHE A 27 -11.55 -6.03 -3.04
CA PHE A 27 -11.20 -4.61 -2.90
C PHE A 27 -9.78 -4.31 -3.40
N HIS A 28 -8.83 -5.23 -3.22
CA HIS A 28 -7.49 -5.08 -3.81
C HIS A 28 -7.52 -5.13 -5.33
N GLN A 29 -8.39 -5.98 -5.92
CA GLN A 29 -8.59 -6.04 -7.37
C GLN A 29 -9.16 -4.72 -7.91
N ILE A 30 -10.16 -4.13 -7.21
CA ILE A 30 -10.73 -2.84 -7.58
C ILE A 30 -9.67 -1.74 -7.44
N ALA A 31 -8.94 -1.69 -6.32
CA ALA A 31 -7.87 -0.70 -6.13
C ALA A 31 -6.78 -0.80 -7.22
N TYR A 32 -6.40 -2.01 -7.59
CA TYR A 32 -5.44 -2.23 -8.67
C TYR A 32 -5.98 -1.80 -10.03
N ALA A 33 -7.25 -2.12 -10.33
CA ALA A 33 -7.91 -1.67 -11.54
C ALA A 33 -8.03 -0.14 -11.61
N MET A 34 -8.28 0.54 -10.48
CA MET A 34 -8.32 2.01 -10.41
C MET A 34 -6.93 2.63 -10.64
N LEU A 35 -5.87 1.99 -10.15
CA LEU A 35 -4.50 2.39 -10.46
C LEU A 35 -4.19 2.23 -11.96
N GLU A 36 -4.51 1.07 -12.54
CA GLU A 36 -4.33 0.81 -13.97
C GLU A 36 -5.17 1.77 -14.82
N TYR A 37 -6.44 1.99 -14.44
CA TYR A 37 -7.32 2.94 -15.12
C TYR A 37 -6.73 4.37 -15.10
N GLY A 38 -6.23 4.81 -13.94
CA GLY A 38 -5.56 6.11 -13.83
C GLY A 38 -4.34 6.21 -14.75
N LEU A 39 -3.52 5.17 -14.83
CA LEU A 39 -2.35 5.14 -15.70
C LEU A 39 -2.71 5.09 -17.19
N ILE A 40 -3.65 4.22 -17.58
CA ILE A 40 -4.07 4.07 -18.98
C ILE A 40 -4.86 5.28 -19.44
N GLY A 41 -5.81 5.74 -18.61
CA GLY A 41 -6.69 6.88 -18.88
C GLY A 41 -6.01 8.24 -18.80
N GLN A 42 -4.70 8.27 -18.54
CA GLN A 42 -3.90 9.49 -18.40
C GLN A 42 -4.51 10.45 -17.35
N ALA A 43 -4.91 9.92 -16.21
CA ALA A 43 -5.36 10.72 -15.06
C ALA A 43 -4.22 11.60 -14.56
N GLY A 44 -4.45 12.89 -14.38
CA GLY A 44 -3.45 13.80 -13.79
C GLY A 44 -3.07 13.36 -12.39
N PHE A 45 -4.09 13.01 -11.56
CA PHE A 45 -3.90 12.47 -10.22
C PHE A 45 -4.73 11.20 -10.02
N THR A 46 -4.08 10.21 -9.40
CA THR A 46 -4.72 9.00 -8.85
C THR A 46 -4.43 8.92 -7.36
N VAL A 47 -5.44 8.63 -6.54
CA VAL A 47 -5.30 8.59 -5.07
C VAL A 47 -5.74 7.22 -4.54
N ILE A 48 -4.84 6.54 -3.83
CA ILE A 48 -5.17 5.30 -3.12
C ILE A 48 -4.95 5.51 -1.63
N THR A 49 -6.00 5.36 -0.85
CA THR A 49 -5.91 5.46 0.61
C THR A 49 -6.31 4.15 1.29
N GLY A 50 -5.98 4.02 2.55
CA GLY A 50 -6.36 2.87 3.38
C GLY A 50 -5.54 2.80 4.66
N ALA A 51 -6.01 2.03 5.63
CA ALA A 51 -5.36 1.90 6.92
C ALA A 51 -3.90 1.41 6.82
N ILE A 52 -3.11 1.65 7.87
CA ILE A 52 -1.75 1.12 7.99
C ILE A 52 -1.79 -0.41 7.86
N GLY A 53 -0.91 -0.95 6.98
CA GLY A 53 -0.82 -2.40 6.78
C GLY A 53 -1.96 -3.02 5.96
N SER A 54 -2.79 -2.23 5.29
CA SER A 54 -3.83 -2.72 4.36
C SER A 54 -3.27 -3.33 3.07
N GLY A 55 -1.99 -3.12 2.74
CA GLY A 55 -1.35 -3.67 1.54
C GLY A 55 -1.14 -2.67 0.41
N LYS A 56 -1.37 -1.37 0.62
CA LYS A 56 -1.18 -0.30 -0.38
C LYS A 56 0.18 -0.32 -1.05
N THR A 57 1.25 -0.28 -0.26
CA THR A 57 2.64 -0.30 -0.76
C THR A 57 2.93 -1.55 -1.60
N THR A 58 2.41 -2.73 -1.18
CA THR A 58 2.57 -3.98 -1.95
C THR A 58 1.79 -3.92 -3.28
N LEU A 59 0.62 -3.28 -3.27
CA LEU A 59 -0.18 -3.06 -4.48
C LEU A 59 0.55 -2.14 -5.48
N VAL A 60 1.15 -1.06 -4.97
CA VAL A 60 1.99 -0.15 -5.76
C VAL A 60 3.22 -0.87 -6.32
N GLN A 61 3.90 -1.68 -5.51
CA GLN A 61 5.04 -2.48 -6.00
C GLN A 61 4.62 -3.47 -7.10
N LYS A 62 3.43 -4.09 -6.99
CA LYS A 62 2.88 -4.92 -8.06
C LYS A 62 2.69 -4.10 -9.35
N LEU A 63 2.15 -2.89 -9.24
CA LEU A 63 2.01 -1.98 -10.38
C LEU A 63 3.38 -1.63 -10.98
N ILE A 64 4.35 -1.22 -10.16
CA ILE A 64 5.72 -0.90 -10.58
C ILE A 64 6.34 -2.06 -11.34
N ASN A 65 6.17 -3.28 -10.86
CA ASN A 65 6.69 -4.49 -11.50
C ASN A 65 5.99 -4.83 -12.83
N SER A 66 4.81 -4.26 -13.10
CA SER A 66 4.12 -4.41 -14.39
C SER A 66 4.55 -3.38 -15.45
N VAL A 67 5.30 -2.34 -15.04
CA VAL A 67 5.76 -1.25 -15.91
C VAL A 67 6.92 -1.64 -16.86
N PRO A 68 7.88 -2.54 -16.50
CA PRO A 68 8.96 -2.91 -17.40
C PRO A 68 8.45 -3.38 -18.78
N GLY A 69 9.03 -2.83 -19.85
CA GLY A 69 8.59 -3.08 -21.24
C GLY A 69 7.45 -2.18 -21.72
N THR A 70 6.91 -1.32 -20.87
CA THR A 70 5.94 -0.29 -21.25
C THR A 70 6.64 1.05 -21.50
N PRO A 71 6.03 1.98 -22.27
CA PRO A 71 6.58 3.32 -22.47
C PRO A 71 6.33 4.24 -21.27
N ILE A 72 6.68 3.80 -20.07
CA ILE A 72 6.52 4.55 -18.80
C ILE A 72 7.89 4.76 -18.16
N THR A 73 8.17 6.00 -17.76
CA THR A 73 9.27 6.35 -16.85
C THR A 73 8.67 6.60 -15.47
N LEU A 74 9.05 5.78 -14.50
CA LEU A 74 8.45 5.82 -13.16
C LEU A 74 9.46 6.35 -12.13
N GLY A 75 9.03 7.32 -11.34
CA GLY A 75 9.72 7.80 -10.14
C GLY A 75 8.93 7.43 -8.89
N LEU A 76 9.62 6.98 -7.85
CA LEU A 76 9.03 6.63 -6.55
C LEU A 76 9.64 7.49 -5.45
N ILE A 77 8.79 8.15 -4.68
CA ILE A 77 9.14 8.86 -3.46
C ILE A 77 8.42 8.20 -2.28
N SER A 78 9.18 7.85 -1.24
CA SER A 78 8.61 7.52 0.06
C SER A 78 8.80 8.71 0.99
N THR A 79 7.71 9.31 1.47
CA THR A 79 7.75 10.54 2.26
C THR A 79 8.29 10.36 3.67
N THR A 80 8.56 9.15 4.11
CA THR A 80 9.27 8.91 5.40
C THR A 80 10.65 9.54 5.42
N SER A 81 11.20 9.88 4.24
CA SER A 81 12.54 10.46 4.06
C SER A 81 12.54 11.98 3.84
N ILE A 82 11.39 12.65 3.67
CA ILE A 82 11.31 14.09 3.33
C ILE A 82 11.48 14.99 4.58
N ALA A 83 12.35 14.63 5.49
CA ALA A 83 12.67 15.51 6.62
C ALA A 83 13.56 16.70 6.22
N THR A 84 14.27 16.63 5.10
CA THR A 84 15.20 17.65 4.60
C THR A 84 15.05 17.85 3.10
N GLY A 85 15.25 19.08 2.62
CA GLY A 85 15.21 19.43 1.20
C GLY A 85 13.82 19.84 0.69
N THR A 86 13.76 20.19 -0.59
CA THR A 86 12.54 20.59 -1.29
C THR A 86 11.88 19.40 -1.98
N LEU A 87 10.58 19.49 -2.24
CA LEU A 87 9.88 18.43 -3.01
C LEU A 87 10.48 18.25 -4.40
N MET A 88 10.89 19.34 -5.05
CA MET A 88 11.54 19.30 -6.36
C MET A 88 12.85 18.51 -6.35
N GLU A 89 13.69 18.65 -5.32
CA GLU A 89 14.91 17.86 -5.19
C GLU A 89 14.60 16.37 -5.11
N TRP A 90 13.59 15.98 -4.32
CA TRP A 90 13.13 14.59 -4.22
C TRP A 90 12.57 14.06 -5.55
N ILE A 91 11.84 14.89 -6.29
CA ILE A 91 11.33 14.54 -7.62
C ILE A 91 12.49 14.31 -8.58
N MET A 92 13.44 15.25 -8.65
CA MET A 92 14.61 15.12 -9.51
C MET A 92 15.41 13.86 -9.19
N MET A 93 15.65 13.58 -7.90
CA MET A 93 16.32 12.38 -7.44
C MET A 93 15.56 11.10 -7.83
N ALA A 94 14.23 11.08 -7.70
CA ALA A 94 13.41 9.92 -8.05
C ALA A 94 13.49 9.56 -9.55
N PHE A 95 13.81 10.52 -10.40
CA PHE A 95 14.03 10.32 -11.85
C PHE A 95 15.51 10.29 -12.25
N GLY A 96 16.44 10.28 -11.29
CA GLY A 96 17.87 10.26 -11.57
C GLY A 96 18.39 11.52 -12.27
N GLN A 97 17.73 12.66 -12.04
CA GLN A 97 18.13 13.94 -12.63
C GLN A 97 19.05 14.70 -11.66
N PRO A 98 19.98 15.54 -12.16
CA PRO A 98 20.80 16.40 -11.31
C PRO A 98 19.96 17.37 -10.47
N PHE A 99 20.28 17.54 -9.18
CA PHE A 99 19.55 18.44 -8.28
C PHE A 99 20.45 19.20 -7.29
N GLU A 100 21.64 18.68 -7.00
CA GLU A 100 22.52 19.25 -5.97
C GLU A 100 22.98 20.68 -6.32
N GLY A 101 22.80 21.61 -5.39
CA GLY A 101 23.25 22.99 -5.53
C GLY A 101 22.46 23.81 -6.56
N LEU A 102 21.36 23.28 -7.11
CA LEU A 102 20.52 24.01 -8.06
C LEU A 102 19.45 24.83 -7.33
N SER A 103 19.15 26.03 -7.87
CA SER A 103 18.05 26.84 -7.36
C SER A 103 16.69 26.24 -7.77
N TYR A 104 15.63 26.50 -6.97
CA TYR A 104 14.28 26.00 -7.26
C TYR A 104 13.78 26.34 -8.68
N PRO A 105 13.95 27.58 -9.21
CA PRO A 105 13.55 27.88 -10.59
C PRO A 105 14.33 27.05 -11.61
N ARG A 106 15.58 26.72 -11.35
CA ARG A 106 16.39 25.88 -12.20
C ARG A 106 15.87 24.44 -12.21
N LEU A 107 15.62 23.87 -11.00
CA LEU A 107 15.04 22.54 -10.87
C LEU A 107 13.71 22.41 -11.60
N HIS A 108 12.83 23.39 -11.47
CA HIS A 108 11.52 23.41 -12.12
C HIS A 108 11.64 23.41 -13.65
N ARG A 109 12.54 24.23 -14.20
CA ARG A 109 12.80 24.28 -15.64
C ARG A 109 13.38 22.94 -16.14
N ASP A 110 14.44 22.46 -15.49
CA ASP A 110 15.14 21.24 -15.91
C ASP A 110 14.21 20.01 -15.81
N PHE A 111 13.27 20.00 -14.85
CA PHE A 111 12.22 18.98 -14.79
C PHE A 111 11.23 19.10 -15.96
N GLY A 112 10.80 20.30 -16.30
CA GLY A 112 9.98 20.54 -17.49
C GLY A 112 10.64 20.02 -18.77
N ASP A 113 11.92 20.35 -18.96
CA ASP A 113 12.72 19.86 -20.10
C ASP A 113 12.83 18.31 -20.08
N PHE A 114 13.00 17.71 -18.91
CA PHE A 114 12.99 16.25 -18.76
C PHE A 114 11.64 15.66 -19.20
N LEU A 115 10.52 16.21 -18.75
CA LEU A 115 9.18 15.73 -19.14
C LEU A 115 8.97 15.81 -20.67
N HIS A 116 9.38 16.90 -21.29
CA HIS A 116 9.30 17.08 -22.76
C HIS A 116 10.15 16.04 -23.49
N ARG A 117 11.42 15.84 -23.09
CA ARG A 117 12.27 14.79 -23.68
C ARG A 117 11.68 13.39 -23.54
N GLN A 118 11.07 13.06 -22.39
CA GLN A 118 10.41 11.77 -22.22
C GLN A 118 9.24 11.62 -23.21
N ALA A 119 8.43 12.65 -23.34
CA ALA A 119 7.28 12.63 -24.23
C ALA A 119 7.67 12.58 -25.73
N GLU A 120 8.77 13.23 -26.13
CA GLU A 120 9.33 13.12 -27.49
C GLU A 120 9.81 11.70 -27.79
N ASN A 121 10.33 11.00 -26.79
CA ASN A 121 10.70 9.60 -26.88
C ASN A 121 9.49 8.63 -26.74
N GLY A 122 8.26 9.14 -26.82
CA GLY A 122 7.04 8.36 -26.67
C GLY A 122 6.81 7.79 -25.28
N ARG A 123 7.51 8.29 -24.24
CA ARG A 123 7.41 7.81 -22.87
C ARG A 123 6.55 8.73 -22.01
N ARG A 124 5.76 8.15 -21.12
CA ARG A 124 4.98 8.87 -20.11
C ARG A 124 5.73 8.87 -18.79
N VAL A 125 5.62 9.95 -18.05
CA VAL A 125 6.25 10.07 -16.72
C VAL A 125 5.19 9.90 -15.63
N VAL A 126 5.44 8.99 -14.70
CA VAL A 126 4.57 8.68 -13.57
C VAL A 126 5.37 8.86 -12.28
N LEU A 127 4.91 9.77 -11.44
CA LEU A 127 5.45 9.99 -10.10
C LEU A 127 4.54 9.30 -9.08
N VAL A 128 5.08 8.36 -8.34
CA VAL A 128 4.40 7.71 -7.21
C VAL A 128 4.93 8.28 -5.91
N ILE A 129 4.03 8.73 -5.05
CA ILE A 129 4.37 9.20 -3.70
C ILE A 129 3.67 8.31 -2.69
N ASP A 130 4.46 7.49 -1.98
CA ASP A 130 3.95 6.63 -0.90
C ASP A 130 4.00 7.36 0.44
N GLU A 131 3.12 7.02 1.37
CA GLU A 131 2.90 7.69 2.66
C GLU A 131 2.59 9.20 2.49
N ALA A 132 1.82 9.55 1.46
CA ALA A 132 1.55 10.93 1.06
C ALA A 132 0.81 11.78 2.12
N GLN A 133 0.19 11.17 3.16
CA GLN A 133 -0.37 11.90 4.30
C GLN A 133 0.70 12.67 5.10
N ASN A 134 1.98 12.34 4.92
CA ASN A 134 3.08 13.07 5.55
C ASN A 134 3.47 14.35 4.81
N LEU A 135 2.91 14.58 3.62
CA LEU A 135 3.13 15.83 2.89
C LEU A 135 2.34 16.97 3.54
N GLN A 136 3.02 18.07 3.76
CA GLN A 136 2.37 19.33 4.15
C GLN A 136 1.45 19.82 3.01
N PRO A 137 0.36 20.55 3.30
CA PRO A 137 -0.55 21.08 2.29
C PRO A 137 0.15 21.87 1.18
N GLU A 138 1.20 22.63 1.52
CA GLU A 138 2.01 23.41 0.58
C GLU A 138 2.71 22.52 -0.44
N ARG A 139 3.14 21.32 -0.04
CA ARG A 139 3.76 20.34 -0.94
C ARG A 139 2.75 19.68 -1.89
N LEU A 140 1.54 19.45 -1.40
CA LEU A 140 0.44 18.97 -2.24
C LEU A 140 0.04 20.02 -3.29
N GLU A 141 0.04 21.30 -2.89
CA GLU A 141 -0.20 22.41 -3.81
C GLU A 141 0.94 22.57 -4.84
N GLU A 142 2.19 22.35 -4.43
CA GLU A 142 3.35 22.30 -5.35
C GLU A 142 3.17 21.21 -6.41
N LEU A 143 2.70 20.01 -6.05
CA LEU A 143 2.36 18.94 -7.01
C LEU A 143 1.25 19.39 -7.98
N ARG A 144 0.23 20.08 -7.48
CA ARG A 144 -0.82 20.64 -8.33
C ARG A 144 -0.25 21.64 -9.35
N MET A 145 0.67 22.50 -8.91
CA MET A 145 1.32 23.45 -9.81
C MET A 145 2.17 22.74 -10.87
N LEU A 146 2.91 21.70 -10.51
CA LEU A 146 3.66 20.88 -11.45
C LEU A 146 2.76 20.22 -12.50
N SER A 147 1.54 19.85 -12.13
CA SER A 147 0.59 19.29 -13.10
C SER A 147 0.09 20.32 -14.13
N ASN A 148 0.35 21.62 -13.97
CA ASN A 148 0.09 22.65 -15.00
C ASN A 148 1.03 22.51 -16.20
N LEU A 149 2.10 21.74 -16.10
CA LEU A 149 2.94 21.39 -17.25
C LEU A 149 2.20 20.52 -18.29
N ASN A 150 1.06 19.93 -17.90
CA ASN A 150 0.16 19.18 -18.77
C ASN A 150 -0.76 20.15 -19.55
N ILE A 151 -0.25 20.92 -20.49
CA ILE A 151 -1.04 21.90 -21.27
C ILE A 151 -1.67 21.22 -22.49
N ASP A 152 -0.84 20.81 -23.44
CA ASP A 152 -1.30 20.24 -24.71
C ASP A 152 -1.40 18.71 -24.69
N ARG A 153 -0.68 18.10 -23.80
CA ARG A 153 -0.62 16.64 -23.60
C ARG A 153 -0.29 16.29 -22.16
N MET A 154 -0.60 15.06 -21.76
CA MET A 154 -0.26 14.54 -20.44
C MET A 154 1.23 14.22 -20.37
N LEU A 155 2.02 15.06 -19.69
CA LEU A 155 3.45 14.89 -19.47
C LEU A 155 3.75 14.19 -18.16
N LEU A 156 3.01 14.54 -17.09
CA LEU A 156 3.21 14.04 -15.74
C LEU A 156 1.89 13.50 -15.16
N GLN A 157 1.93 12.27 -14.70
CA GLN A 157 0.88 11.65 -13.89
C GLN A 157 1.38 11.48 -12.45
N VAL A 158 0.55 11.75 -11.47
CA VAL A 158 0.89 11.63 -10.04
C VAL A 158 -0.02 10.60 -9.38
N VAL A 159 0.58 9.64 -8.69
CA VAL A 159 -0.12 8.65 -7.87
C VAL A 159 0.19 8.92 -6.42
N LEU A 160 -0.80 9.34 -5.65
CA LEU A 160 -0.70 9.54 -4.21
C LEU A 160 -1.20 8.31 -3.48
N VAL A 161 -0.38 7.74 -2.63
CA VAL A 161 -0.71 6.58 -1.81
C VAL A 161 -0.54 6.97 -0.35
N GLY A 162 -1.59 6.81 0.45
CA GLY A 162 -1.54 7.29 1.82
C GLY A 162 -2.54 6.65 2.76
N GLN A 163 -2.52 7.11 3.99
CA GLN A 163 -3.45 6.73 5.04
C GLN A 163 -4.77 7.52 4.89
N PRO A 164 -5.85 7.18 5.64
CA PRO A 164 -7.13 7.88 5.55
C PRO A 164 -7.02 9.40 5.73
N GLU A 165 -6.08 9.88 6.54
CA GLU A 165 -5.81 11.29 6.82
C GLU A 165 -5.51 12.08 5.54
N LEU A 166 -4.91 11.44 4.53
CA LEU A 166 -4.71 12.08 3.22
C LEU A 166 -6.05 12.51 2.58
N ARG A 167 -7.10 11.70 2.75
CA ARG A 167 -8.44 12.05 2.23
C ARG A 167 -9.02 13.26 2.94
N ASP A 168 -8.77 13.36 4.25
CA ASP A 168 -9.28 14.46 5.05
C ASP A 168 -8.60 15.76 4.62
N VAL A 169 -7.27 15.74 4.45
CA VAL A 169 -6.52 16.87 3.89
C VAL A 169 -7.02 17.27 2.49
N LEU A 170 -7.19 16.29 1.59
CA LEU A 170 -7.66 16.57 0.21
C LEU A 170 -9.10 17.10 0.14
N ARG A 171 -9.92 16.90 1.18
CA ARG A 171 -11.28 17.42 1.31
C ARG A 171 -11.35 18.84 1.87
N GLU A 172 -10.25 19.35 2.42
CA GLU A 172 -10.22 20.71 2.92
C GLU A 172 -10.50 21.74 1.82
N PRO A 173 -11.17 22.86 2.14
CA PRO A 173 -11.46 23.91 1.16
C PRO A 173 -10.21 24.44 0.45
N SER A 174 -9.07 24.48 1.15
CA SER A 174 -7.75 24.86 0.63
C SER A 174 -7.25 23.95 -0.49
N MET A 175 -7.59 22.65 -0.46
CA MET A 175 -7.17 21.62 -1.42
C MET A 175 -8.15 21.41 -2.57
N ARG A 176 -9.24 22.18 -2.65
CA ARG A 176 -10.31 21.98 -3.65
C ARG A 176 -9.80 21.94 -5.08
N GLN A 177 -8.80 22.75 -5.44
CA GLN A 177 -8.25 22.78 -6.79
C GLN A 177 -7.46 21.51 -7.14
N LEU A 178 -6.73 20.94 -6.16
CA LEU A 178 -6.07 19.64 -6.32
C LEU A 178 -7.09 18.52 -6.42
N ALA A 179 -8.08 18.51 -5.52
CA ALA A 179 -9.14 17.50 -5.50
C ALA A 179 -9.89 17.40 -6.83
N GLN A 180 -10.12 18.53 -7.52
CA GLN A 180 -10.75 18.55 -8.86
C GLN A 180 -9.90 17.92 -9.97
N ARG A 181 -8.61 17.72 -9.74
CA ARG A 181 -7.69 17.05 -10.67
C ARG A 181 -7.54 15.56 -10.42
N VAL A 182 -8.09 15.08 -9.30
CA VAL A 182 -8.13 13.65 -9.00
C VAL A 182 -9.19 13.00 -9.87
N SER A 183 -8.75 12.22 -10.86
CA SER A 183 -9.64 11.53 -11.80
C SER A 183 -9.90 10.08 -11.40
N SER A 184 -9.08 9.53 -10.52
CA SER A 184 -9.22 8.16 -10.02
C SER A 184 -8.87 8.15 -8.53
N ASP A 185 -9.81 7.71 -7.69
CA ASP A 185 -9.55 7.53 -6.27
C ASP A 185 -10.18 6.24 -5.76
N PHE A 186 -9.54 5.63 -4.78
CA PHE A 186 -10.07 4.46 -4.11
C PHE A 186 -9.58 4.38 -2.65
N HIS A 187 -10.51 4.04 -1.76
CA HIS A 187 -10.18 3.72 -0.39
C HIS A 187 -10.15 2.20 -0.20
N LEU A 188 -8.99 1.65 0.14
CA LEU A 188 -8.79 0.23 0.38
C LEU A 188 -9.20 -0.14 1.81
N PRO A 189 -10.35 -0.80 2.00
CA PRO A 189 -10.80 -1.22 3.31
C PRO A 189 -9.99 -2.44 3.80
N PRO A 190 -10.09 -2.79 5.09
CA PRO A 190 -9.59 -4.07 5.59
C PRO A 190 -10.22 -5.27 4.85
N LEU A 191 -9.58 -6.43 4.94
CA LEU A 191 -10.13 -7.69 4.44
C LEU A 191 -11.45 -8.00 5.13
N VAL A 192 -12.41 -8.57 4.40
CA VAL A 192 -13.68 -9.03 4.95
C VAL A 192 -13.57 -10.46 5.46
N ARG A 193 -14.51 -10.88 6.32
CA ARG A 193 -14.48 -12.19 6.96
C ARG A 193 -14.39 -13.37 5.97
N THR A 194 -14.99 -13.24 4.79
CA THR A 194 -14.91 -14.23 3.71
C THR A 194 -13.51 -14.38 3.13
N ASP A 195 -12.66 -13.38 3.26
CA ASP A 195 -11.27 -13.41 2.81
C ASP A 195 -10.34 -14.18 3.76
N ALA A 196 -10.76 -14.44 5.02
CA ALA A 196 -9.89 -14.99 6.06
C ALA A 196 -9.20 -16.30 5.62
N VAL A 197 -9.97 -17.31 5.23
CA VAL A 197 -9.42 -18.63 4.83
C VAL A 197 -8.68 -18.53 3.50
N PRO A 198 -9.20 -17.88 2.45
CA PRO A 198 -8.46 -17.66 1.20
C PRO A 198 -7.13 -16.93 1.40
N TYR A 199 -7.08 -15.90 2.26
CA TYR A 199 -5.86 -15.16 2.58
C TYR A 199 -4.78 -16.07 3.16
N PHE A 200 -5.10 -16.83 4.20
CA PHE A 200 -4.16 -17.81 4.78
C PHE A 200 -3.72 -18.85 3.75
N GLY A 201 -4.66 -19.38 2.99
CA GLY A 201 -4.37 -20.37 1.94
C GLY A 201 -3.43 -19.82 0.87
N HIS A 202 -3.62 -18.57 0.43
CA HIS A 202 -2.72 -17.93 -0.53
C HIS A 202 -1.31 -17.82 0.04
N ARG A 203 -1.16 -17.26 1.24
CA ARG A 203 0.13 -17.01 1.88
C ARG A 203 0.91 -18.32 2.16
N ILE A 204 0.22 -19.32 2.69
CA ILE A 204 0.82 -20.63 3.01
C ILE A 204 1.24 -21.36 1.74
N ARG A 205 0.38 -21.42 0.70
CA ARG A 205 0.73 -22.05 -0.59
C ARG A 205 1.89 -21.34 -1.28
N THR A 206 1.91 -20.00 -1.26
CA THR A 206 3.05 -19.22 -1.80
C THR A 206 4.36 -19.55 -1.07
N ALA A 207 4.27 -19.88 0.22
CA ALA A 207 5.41 -20.33 1.01
C ALA A 207 5.74 -21.83 0.83
N GLY A 208 5.04 -22.55 -0.06
CA GLY A 208 5.28 -23.97 -0.34
C GLY A 208 4.63 -24.93 0.66
N GLY A 209 3.72 -24.45 1.52
CA GLY A 209 3.05 -25.26 2.53
C GLY A 209 1.60 -25.59 2.21
N GLU A 210 0.97 -26.37 3.09
CA GLU A 210 -0.43 -26.76 3.01
C GLU A 210 -1.29 -26.00 4.03
N LEU A 211 -2.55 -25.68 3.67
CA LEU A 211 -3.46 -24.88 4.51
C LEU A 211 -3.76 -25.52 5.87
N ASP A 212 -3.59 -26.81 6.02
CA ASP A 212 -3.92 -27.55 7.23
C ASP A 212 -3.02 -27.25 8.44
N ILE A 213 -1.96 -26.43 8.26
CA ILE A 213 -1.13 -25.88 9.33
C ILE A 213 -1.98 -25.11 10.36
N PHE A 214 -2.99 -24.39 9.90
CA PHE A 214 -3.93 -23.66 10.75
C PHE A 214 -5.32 -24.29 10.70
N SER A 215 -5.91 -24.54 11.88
CA SER A 215 -7.33 -24.90 11.92
C SER A 215 -8.21 -23.70 11.52
N ARG A 216 -9.35 -23.94 10.86
CA ARG A 216 -10.29 -22.87 10.49
C ARG A 216 -10.70 -21.97 11.69
N PRO A 217 -11.02 -22.53 12.88
CA PRO A 217 -11.33 -21.69 14.04
C PRO A 217 -10.16 -20.81 14.50
N ALA A 218 -8.90 -21.26 14.34
CA ALA A 218 -7.70 -20.45 14.61
C ALA A 218 -7.57 -19.30 13.62
N ILE A 219 -7.78 -19.58 12.32
CA ILE A 219 -7.77 -18.53 11.28
C ILE A 219 -8.77 -17.43 11.61
N TYR A 220 -10.03 -17.78 11.93
CA TYR A 220 -11.05 -16.78 12.27
C TYR A 220 -10.75 -16.04 13.57
N GLN A 221 -10.13 -16.67 14.54
CA GLN A 221 -9.72 -16.02 15.79
C GLN A 221 -8.64 -14.96 15.52
N ILE A 222 -7.62 -15.30 14.72
CA ILE A 222 -6.57 -14.35 14.30
C ILE A 222 -7.19 -13.20 13.50
N PHE A 223 -8.05 -13.53 12.54
CA PHE A 223 -8.71 -12.55 11.68
C PHE A 223 -9.53 -11.53 12.49
N ASN A 224 -10.35 -12.01 13.44
CA ASN A 224 -11.18 -11.14 14.28
C ASN A 224 -10.31 -10.25 15.18
N TYR A 225 -9.26 -10.80 15.78
CA TYR A 225 -8.32 -10.02 16.59
C TYR A 225 -7.60 -8.94 15.77
N ALA A 226 -7.16 -9.29 14.57
CA ALA A 226 -6.49 -8.37 13.65
C ALA A 226 -7.45 -7.42 12.91
N ARG A 227 -8.79 -7.54 13.11
CA ARG A 227 -9.83 -6.73 12.45
C ARG A 227 -9.68 -6.69 10.92
N GLY A 228 -9.25 -7.81 10.31
CA GLY A 228 -9.06 -7.93 8.86
C GLY A 228 -7.84 -7.17 8.30
N THR A 229 -7.01 -6.55 9.13
CA THR A 229 -5.81 -5.82 8.66
C THR A 229 -4.69 -6.81 8.30
N PRO A 230 -4.21 -6.88 7.04
CA PRO A 230 -3.21 -7.86 6.60
C PRO A 230 -1.94 -7.89 7.43
N ARG A 231 -1.38 -6.72 7.78
CA ARG A 231 -0.17 -6.61 8.60
C ARG A 231 -0.38 -7.21 9.99
N SER A 232 -1.51 -6.89 10.64
CA SER A 232 -1.85 -7.42 11.95
C SER A 232 -2.07 -8.94 11.91
N ILE A 233 -2.78 -9.44 10.86
CA ILE A 233 -2.94 -10.88 10.64
C ILE A 233 -1.58 -11.56 10.54
N ASN A 234 -0.65 -10.98 9.75
CA ASN A 234 0.68 -11.55 9.56
C ASN A 234 1.46 -11.60 10.88
N ILE A 235 1.47 -10.52 11.65
CA ILE A 235 2.17 -10.46 12.95
C ILE A 235 1.67 -11.55 13.88
N VAL A 236 0.36 -11.69 14.01
CA VAL A 236 -0.23 -12.70 14.92
C VAL A 236 -0.01 -14.12 14.41
N ALA A 237 -0.21 -14.34 13.11
CA ALA A 237 -0.02 -15.67 12.50
C ALA A 237 1.44 -16.13 12.55
N ASP A 238 2.42 -15.25 12.29
CA ASP A 238 3.84 -15.57 12.41
C ASP A 238 4.20 -15.94 13.86
N LYS A 239 3.74 -15.17 14.85
CA LYS A 239 3.91 -15.51 16.28
C LYS A 239 3.29 -16.86 16.60
N CYS A 240 2.09 -17.18 16.08
CA CYS A 240 1.46 -18.49 16.29
C CYS A 240 2.32 -19.63 15.74
N LEU A 241 3.00 -19.47 14.60
CA LEU A 241 3.93 -20.46 14.06
C LEU A 241 5.15 -20.64 14.98
N VAL A 242 5.70 -19.56 15.52
CA VAL A 242 6.81 -19.61 16.50
C VAL A 242 6.40 -20.36 17.75
N TYR A 243 5.21 -20.06 18.33
CA TYR A 243 4.69 -20.74 19.52
C TYR A 243 4.42 -22.23 19.25
N GLY A 244 3.78 -22.54 18.11
CA GLY A 244 3.53 -23.90 17.71
C GLY A 244 4.82 -24.73 17.56
N PHE A 245 5.84 -24.14 16.97
CA PHE A 245 7.17 -24.74 16.86
C PHE A 245 7.78 -25.00 18.26
N GLY A 246 7.76 -23.99 19.14
CA GLY A 246 8.30 -24.11 20.50
C GLY A 246 7.62 -25.19 21.33
N GLU A 247 6.36 -25.52 21.03
CA GLU A 247 5.58 -26.56 21.71
C GLU A 247 5.61 -27.91 20.97
N GLY A 248 6.29 -28.02 19.83
CA GLY A 248 6.26 -29.21 18.98
C GLY A 248 4.87 -29.54 18.42
N ALA A 249 3.96 -28.54 18.34
CA ALA A 249 2.61 -28.74 17.87
C ALA A 249 2.57 -28.96 16.35
N PRO A 250 1.91 -30.01 15.84
CA PRO A 250 1.84 -30.29 14.40
C PRO A 250 0.93 -29.30 13.67
N LYS A 251 0.00 -28.63 14.39
CA LYS A 251 -0.99 -27.68 13.85
C LYS A 251 -1.29 -26.57 14.83
N ILE A 252 -1.64 -25.40 14.27
CA ILE A 252 -2.03 -24.22 15.04
C ILE A 252 -3.55 -24.24 15.28
N GLY A 253 -3.91 -24.52 16.53
CA GLY A 253 -5.30 -24.50 17.00
C GLY A 253 -5.63 -23.23 17.77
N ARG A 254 -6.92 -23.05 18.16
CA ARG A 254 -7.42 -21.91 18.96
C ARG A 254 -6.66 -21.69 20.25
N ARG A 255 -6.15 -22.77 20.89
CA ARG A 255 -5.42 -22.69 22.17
C ARG A 255 -4.10 -21.92 22.00
N ILE A 256 -3.34 -22.20 20.95
CA ILE A 256 -2.09 -21.50 20.65
C ILE A 256 -2.40 -20.04 20.35
N VAL A 257 -3.40 -19.76 19.50
CA VAL A 257 -3.82 -18.38 19.17
C VAL A 257 -4.23 -17.61 20.41
N GLY A 258 -5.03 -18.23 21.31
CA GLY A 258 -5.47 -17.58 22.55
C GLY A 258 -4.30 -17.15 23.44
N ARG A 259 -3.26 -17.99 23.56
CA ARG A 259 -2.05 -17.63 24.33
C ARG A 259 -1.26 -16.53 23.66
N VAL A 260 -1.05 -16.63 22.36
CA VAL A 260 -0.33 -15.59 21.59
C VAL A 260 -1.04 -14.23 21.72
N VAL A 261 -2.38 -14.21 21.62
CA VAL A 261 -3.16 -12.98 21.79
C VAL A 261 -3.01 -12.43 23.21
N ALA A 262 -3.16 -13.27 24.24
CA ALA A 262 -3.00 -12.85 25.64
C ALA A 262 -1.59 -12.28 25.92
N ASP A 263 -0.55 -12.90 25.35
CA ASP A 263 0.82 -12.42 25.50
C ASP A 263 1.08 -11.12 24.73
N ILE A 264 0.44 -10.94 23.55
CA ILE A 264 0.51 -9.66 22.82
C ILE A 264 -0.17 -8.56 23.62
N GLU A 265 -1.36 -8.81 24.19
CA GLU A 265 -2.09 -7.82 24.99
C GLU A 265 -1.37 -7.46 26.30
N ARG A 266 -0.68 -8.42 26.90
CA ARG A 266 0.00 -8.22 28.18
C ARG A 266 1.41 -7.64 28.04
N TYR A 267 2.15 -8.02 27.01
CA TYR A 267 3.58 -7.71 26.88
C TYR A 267 3.97 -7.15 25.53
N GLY A 268 3.03 -7.09 24.59
CA GLY A 268 3.31 -6.65 23.22
C GLY A 268 3.54 -5.15 23.09
N ILE A 269 4.49 -4.75 22.24
CA ILE A 269 4.68 -3.36 21.85
C ILE A 269 3.62 -2.91 20.85
N TYR A 270 3.18 -3.83 19.97
CA TYR A 270 2.17 -3.58 18.96
C TYR A 270 0.89 -4.34 19.27
N ILE A 271 -0.19 -3.62 19.51
CA ILE A 271 -1.55 -4.15 19.78
C ILE A 271 -2.45 -3.76 18.59
N PRO A 272 -3.01 -4.74 17.83
CA PRO A 272 -3.83 -4.43 16.64
C PRO A 272 -5.09 -3.60 16.94
N SER A 273 -5.57 -3.60 18.19
CA SER A 273 -6.77 -2.87 18.62
C SER A 273 -6.58 -1.36 18.76
N ASP A 274 -5.35 -0.89 18.89
CA ASP A 274 -5.03 0.52 19.15
C ASP A 274 -4.93 1.37 17.88
N ASN A 275 -5.37 0.87 16.72
CA ASN A 275 -5.34 1.61 15.48
C ASN A 275 -6.57 2.54 15.37
N PRO A 276 -6.45 3.87 15.60
CA PRO A 276 -7.59 4.81 15.59
C PRO A 276 -8.27 4.97 14.22
N GLY A 277 -7.69 4.43 13.14
CA GLY A 277 -8.25 4.44 11.80
C GLY A 277 -9.18 3.26 11.47
N ALA A 278 -9.51 2.41 12.44
CA ALA A 278 -10.45 1.30 12.22
C ALA A 278 -11.90 1.75 12.42
N GLU A 279 -12.35 2.78 11.70
CA GLU A 279 -13.79 3.07 11.59
C GLU A 279 -14.48 1.92 10.85
N THR A 280 -15.51 1.42 11.51
CA THR A 280 -16.56 0.49 11.11
C THR A 280 -16.60 0.13 9.62
N ALA A 281 -16.37 -1.17 9.33
CA ALA A 281 -16.76 -1.75 8.05
C ALA A 281 -18.24 -1.39 7.78
N PRO A 282 -18.60 -0.95 6.56
CA PRO A 282 -19.99 -0.74 6.24
C PRO A 282 -20.75 -2.04 6.52
N SER A 283 -21.77 -1.93 7.36
CA SER A 283 -22.74 -3.00 7.60
C SER A 283 -23.22 -3.51 6.24
N GLU A 284 -23.25 -4.82 6.10
CA GLU A 284 -23.78 -5.52 4.94
C GLU A 284 -25.03 -4.83 4.42
N LEU A 285 -24.97 -4.34 3.18
CA LEU A 285 -26.18 -4.01 2.43
C LEU A 285 -26.99 -5.31 2.38
N SER A 286 -28.07 -5.33 3.17
CA SER A 286 -29.09 -6.34 3.16
C SER A 286 -29.50 -6.61 1.72
N ALA A 287 -29.21 -7.82 1.25
CA ALA A 287 -29.85 -8.38 0.08
C ALA A 287 -31.35 -8.54 0.44
N SER A 288 -32.17 -7.68 -0.06
CA SER A 288 -33.61 -7.89 -0.16
C SER A 288 -34.06 -7.44 -1.53
N THR A 289 -34.59 -8.47 -2.23
CA THR A 289 -35.37 -8.52 -3.46
C THR A 289 -34.69 -8.11 -4.74
#